data_af1c54dd2833d23eece1be1742a7b9d5
#
_entry.id   af1c54dd2833d23eece1be1742a7b9d5
#
_cell.length_a   1.000
_cell.length_b   1.000
_cell.length_c   1.000
_cell.angle_alpha   90.00
_cell.angle_beta   90.00
_cell.angle_gamma   90.00
#
_symmetry.space_group_name_H-M   'P 1'
#
loop_
_entity.id
_entity.type
_entity.pdbx_description
1 polymer ?
#
loop_
_entity_poly.entity_id
_entity_poly.type
_entity_poly.pdbx_seq_one_letter_code
_entity_poly.pdbx_strand_id
1 'polypeptide(L)'
;MQRKKKPPSIEEWLKEAKADPAALQVGMFLVHNGVVRQTPRAQVRQGLDDGSSVKGMLFSYDAEKVEAAIAETYRLNGIFYIKVWLNEGQLEVGDDIMYLLIGGDIRPHVVDALQFLIGKIKSECVEEIEQKDNPE
;
A
#
# COMPACT_ATOMS: atom_id res chain seq x y z
N MET A 1 -16.31 14.87 4.34
CA MET A 1 -15.53 14.89 3.08
C MET A 1 -14.11 14.42 3.36
N GLN A 2 -13.68 13.39 2.65
CA GLN A 2 -12.32 12.88 2.78
C GLN A 2 -11.36 13.76 2.01
N ARG A 3 -10.20 14.02 2.60
CA ARG A 3 -9.17 14.84 1.98
C ARG A 3 -7.89 14.06 1.80
N LYS A 4 -7.20 14.34 0.70
CA LYS A 4 -5.88 13.81 0.44
C LYS A 4 -4.94 14.17 1.60
N LYS A 5 -4.19 13.16 2.07
CA LYS A 5 -3.27 13.31 3.19
C LYS A 5 -1.84 13.55 2.70
N LYS A 6 -1.02 14.08 3.59
CA LYS A 6 0.40 14.25 3.33
C LYS A 6 1.11 12.90 3.51
N PRO A 7 1.94 12.47 2.52
CA PRO A 7 2.68 11.21 2.65
C PRO A 7 3.67 11.25 3.82
N PRO A 8 3.97 10.09 4.40
CA PRO A 8 4.98 9.99 5.45
C PRO A 8 6.39 10.11 4.89
N SER A 9 7.36 10.39 5.77
CA SER A 9 8.78 10.30 5.45
C SER A 9 9.25 8.87 5.66
N ILE A 10 9.72 8.22 4.60
CA ILE A 10 10.24 6.85 4.67
C ILE A 10 11.53 6.81 5.50
N GLU A 11 12.34 7.85 5.41
CA GLU A 11 13.55 7.95 6.25
C GLU A 11 13.19 7.92 7.73
N GLU A 12 12.19 8.70 8.13
CA GLU A 12 11.72 8.71 9.52
C GLU A 12 11.09 7.38 9.93
N TRP A 13 10.33 6.75 9.04
CA TRP A 13 9.74 5.45 9.30
C TRP A 13 10.80 4.38 9.56
N LEU A 14 11.85 4.35 8.73
CA LEU A 14 12.92 3.39 8.91
C LEU A 14 13.70 3.64 10.21
N LYS A 15 13.90 4.91 10.55
CA LYS A 15 14.56 5.30 11.79
C LYS A 15 13.76 4.83 13.01
N GLU A 16 12.45 5.07 12.99
CA GLU A 16 11.54 4.59 14.06
C GLU A 16 11.54 3.07 14.16
N ALA A 17 11.46 2.38 13.02
CA ALA A 17 11.42 0.93 12.98
C ALA A 17 12.70 0.31 13.55
N LYS A 18 13.86 0.89 13.22
CA LYS A 18 15.15 0.40 13.72
C LYS A 18 15.36 0.69 15.20
N ALA A 19 14.63 1.65 15.76
CA ALA A 19 14.65 1.95 17.19
C ALA A 19 13.67 1.10 18.01
N ASP A 20 12.76 0.39 17.34
CA ASP A 20 11.78 -0.47 18.01
C ASP A 20 12.50 -1.70 18.62
N PRO A 21 12.09 -2.16 19.83
CA PRO A 21 12.69 -3.36 20.42
C PRO A 21 12.62 -4.60 19.53
N ALA A 22 11.58 -4.73 18.70
CA ALA A 22 11.44 -5.84 17.77
C ALA A 22 12.53 -5.87 16.69
N ALA A 23 13.20 -4.74 16.45
CA ALA A 23 14.27 -4.64 15.44
C ALA A 23 15.44 -5.59 15.70
N LEU A 24 15.61 -6.04 16.93
CA LEU A 24 16.67 -7.00 17.27
C LEU A 24 16.48 -8.35 16.58
N GLN A 25 15.26 -8.66 16.15
CA GLN A 25 14.95 -9.92 15.46
C GLN A 25 14.78 -9.72 13.94
N VAL A 26 14.88 -8.48 13.47
CA VAL A 26 14.64 -8.14 12.07
C VAL A 26 15.93 -8.27 11.28
N GLY A 27 15.91 -9.05 10.20
CA GLY A 27 17.02 -9.18 9.27
C GLY A 27 16.88 -8.27 8.07
N MET A 28 15.67 -7.82 7.76
CA MET A 28 15.42 -6.88 6.67
C MET A 28 14.12 -6.11 6.84
N PHE A 29 14.10 -4.91 6.29
CA PHE A 29 12.88 -4.12 6.11
C PHE A 29 12.56 -4.00 4.64
N LEU A 30 11.30 -4.09 4.29
CA LEU A 30 10.81 -3.93 2.92
C LEU A 30 9.77 -2.82 2.88
N VAL A 31 9.98 -1.85 1.99
CA VAL A 31 9.07 -0.72 1.80
C VAL A 31 8.34 -0.87 0.48
N HIS A 32 7.03 -0.70 0.51
CA HIS A 32 6.19 -0.66 -0.68
C HIS A 32 5.49 0.69 -0.75
N ASN A 33 5.59 1.36 -1.90
CA ASN A 33 4.92 2.61 -2.18
C ASN A 33 4.04 2.45 -3.41
N GLY A 34 2.72 2.55 -3.21
CA GLY A 34 1.75 2.55 -4.31
C GLY A 34 1.47 3.98 -4.76
N VAL A 35 1.41 4.18 -6.06
CA VAL A 35 1.26 5.50 -6.69
C VAL A 35 0.17 5.42 -7.75
N VAL A 36 -0.57 6.51 -7.96
CA VAL A 36 -1.58 6.59 -9.02
C VAL A 36 -0.86 6.70 -10.36
N ARG A 37 -1.08 5.72 -11.25
CA ARG A 37 -0.47 5.75 -12.58
C ARG A 37 -1.48 6.21 -13.63
N GLN A 38 -0.98 6.71 -14.75
CA GLN A 38 -1.79 7.17 -15.87
C GLN A 38 -2.39 6.00 -16.66
N THR A 39 -1.71 4.86 -16.71
CA THR A 39 -2.18 3.67 -17.41
C THR A 39 -3.30 2.99 -16.62
N PRO A 40 -4.48 2.74 -17.22
CA PRO A 40 -5.56 2.05 -16.50
C PRO A 40 -5.16 0.65 -16.04
N ARG A 41 -5.72 0.22 -14.91
CA ARG A 41 -5.48 -1.11 -14.34
C ARG A 41 -5.79 -2.23 -15.34
N ALA A 42 -6.90 -2.11 -16.04
CA ALA A 42 -7.31 -3.11 -17.03
C ALA A 42 -6.28 -3.29 -18.14
N GLN A 43 -5.64 -2.22 -18.58
CA GLN A 43 -4.60 -2.28 -19.61
C GLN A 43 -3.38 -3.04 -19.09
N VAL A 44 -2.95 -2.76 -17.87
CA VAL A 44 -1.75 -3.38 -17.29
C VAL A 44 -1.97 -4.85 -16.95
N ARG A 45 -3.09 -5.16 -16.30
CA ARG A 45 -3.36 -6.53 -15.80
C ARG A 45 -3.97 -7.45 -16.84
N GLN A 46 -4.75 -6.92 -17.78
CA GLN A 46 -5.54 -7.70 -18.73
C GLN A 46 -5.17 -7.43 -20.18
N GLY A 47 -4.28 -6.48 -20.43
CA GLY A 47 -3.90 -6.09 -21.79
C GLY A 47 -5.00 -5.38 -22.56
N LEU A 48 -6.02 -4.88 -21.87
CA LEU A 48 -7.17 -4.23 -22.49
C LEU A 48 -6.90 -2.74 -22.65
N ASP A 49 -6.47 -2.35 -23.85
CA ASP A 49 -6.18 -0.95 -24.17
C ASP A 49 -7.33 -0.38 -25.00
N ASP A 50 -8.17 0.45 -24.36
CA ASP A 50 -9.28 1.14 -25.01
C ASP A 50 -8.92 2.58 -25.39
N GLY A 51 -7.64 2.95 -25.28
CA GLY A 51 -7.15 4.28 -25.56
C GLY A 51 -7.41 5.29 -24.46
N SER A 52 -8.04 4.86 -23.35
CA SER A 52 -8.27 5.75 -22.20
C SER A 52 -7.02 5.91 -21.35
N SER A 53 -6.96 7.00 -20.59
CA SER A 53 -5.94 7.20 -19.58
C SER A 53 -6.60 7.60 -18.27
N VAL A 54 -5.95 7.26 -17.17
CA VAL A 54 -6.39 7.65 -15.83
C VAL A 54 -5.97 9.11 -15.60
N LYS A 55 -6.90 9.95 -15.15
CA LYS A 55 -6.60 11.33 -14.77
C LYS A 55 -6.57 11.51 -13.26
N GLY A 56 -7.12 10.56 -12.52
CA GLY A 56 -7.14 10.60 -11.07
C GLY A 56 -7.79 9.36 -10.51
N MET A 57 -7.88 9.31 -9.21
CA MET A 57 -8.46 8.18 -8.49
C MET A 57 -9.19 8.70 -7.25
N LEU A 58 -10.38 8.17 -7.02
CA LEU A 58 -11.06 8.37 -5.75
C LEU A 58 -10.72 7.16 -4.86
N PHE A 59 -10.12 7.43 -3.70
CA PHE A 59 -9.60 6.38 -2.82
C PHE A 59 -10.19 6.50 -1.42
N SER A 60 -10.62 5.39 -0.88
CA SER A 60 -11.15 5.32 0.49
C SER A 60 -10.78 4.00 1.13
N TYR A 61 -10.79 3.96 2.46
CA TYR A 61 -10.46 2.74 3.20
C TYR A 61 -11.26 2.65 4.50
N ASP A 62 -11.39 1.42 4.99
CA ASP A 62 -11.99 1.10 6.28
C ASP A 62 -10.87 0.82 7.28
N ALA A 63 -10.68 1.73 8.24
CA ALA A 63 -9.58 1.65 9.20
C ALA A 63 -9.62 0.39 10.05
N GLU A 64 -10.81 -0.08 10.46
CA GLU A 64 -10.93 -1.29 11.27
C GLU A 64 -10.51 -2.53 10.51
N LYS A 65 -10.86 -2.61 9.22
CA LYS A 65 -10.45 -3.73 8.37
C LYS A 65 -8.93 -3.71 8.12
N VAL A 66 -8.35 -2.53 7.99
CA VAL A 66 -6.88 -2.38 7.87
C VAL A 66 -6.20 -2.91 9.13
N GLU A 67 -6.69 -2.53 10.31
CA GLU A 67 -6.12 -3.02 11.58
C GLU A 67 -6.22 -4.53 11.69
N ALA A 68 -7.35 -5.12 11.27
CA ALA A 68 -7.52 -6.57 11.26
C ALA A 68 -6.54 -7.25 10.32
N ALA A 69 -6.31 -6.68 9.13
CA ALA A 69 -5.36 -7.21 8.16
C ALA A 69 -3.93 -7.16 8.69
N ILE A 70 -3.57 -6.08 9.38
CA ILE A 70 -2.25 -5.96 10.02
C ILE A 70 -2.08 -7.03 11.10
N ALA A 71 -3.11 -7.23 11.94
CA ALA A 71 -3.07 -8.24 12.99
C ALA A 71 -2.90 -9.66 12.42
N GLU A 72 -3.60 -9.98 11.33
CA GLU A 72 -3.43 -11.27 10.65
C GLU A 72 -2.01 -11.43 10.09
N THR A 73 -1.46 -10.36 9.53
CA THR A 73 -0.12 -10.40 8.95
C THR A 73 0.95 -10.64 10.02
N TYR A 74 0.78 -10.09 11.22
CA TYR A 74 1.69 -10.36 12.34
C TYR A 74 1.72 -11.83 12.76
N ARG A 75 0.69 -12.60 12.43
CA ARG A 75 0.65 -14.04 12.74
C ARG A 75 1.49 -14.87 11.79
N LEU A 76 1.91 -14.30 10.68
CA LEU A 76 2.77 -15.00 9.73
C LEU A 76 4.15 -15.19 10.31
N ASN A 77 4.78 -16.31 9.93
CA ASN A 77 6.09 -16.67 10.46
C ASN A 77 7.15 -15.63 10.14
N GLY A 78 7.89 -15.22 11.17
CA GLY A 78 9.06 -14.35 11.00
C GLY A 78 8.78 -12.88 10.80
N ILE A 79 7.56 -12.40 11.10
CA ILE A 79 7.18 -10.99 10.93
C ILE A 79 7.13 -10.30 12.28
N PHE A 80 7.89 -9.20 12.43
CA PHE A 80 8.08 -8.52 13.70
C PHE A 80 7.71 -7.04 13.71
N TYR A 81 7.57 -6.41 12.52
CA TYR A 81 7.25 -4.99 12.44
C TYR A 81 6.42 -4.70 11.20
N ILE A 82 5.31 -3.97 11.38
CA ILE A 82 4.45 -3.55 10.26
C ILE A 82 4.01 -2.11 10.50
N LYS A 83 4.12 -1.29 9.48
CA LYS A 83 3.56 0.05 9.48
C LYS A 83 2.86 0.32 8.16
N VAL A 84 1.65 0.87 8.21
CA VAL A 84 0.80 1.12 7.05
C VAL A 84 0.31 2.55 7.07
N TRP A 85 0.40 3.22 5.93
CA TRP A 85 -0.23 4.51 5.69
C TRP A 85 -1.04 4.41 4.40
N LEU A 86 -2.30 4.81 4.45
CA LEU A 86 -3.18 4.86 3.29
C LEU A 86 -3.66 6.29 3.10
N ASN A 87 -3.66 6.75 1.85
CA ASN A 87 -4.22 8.04 1.51
C ASN A 87 -5.75 7.96 1.46
N GLU A 88 -6.40 9.06 1.20
CA GLU A 88 -7.86 9.11 1.03
C GLU A 88 -8.27 10.32 0.21
N GLY A 89 -9.47 10.26 -0.36
CA GLY A 89 -10.03 11.35 -1.13
C GLY A 89 -9.66 11.31 -2.60
N GLN A 90 -9.66 12.48 -3.21
CA GLN A 90 -9.37 12.64 -4.63
C GLN A 90 -7.85 12.71 -4.84
N LEU A 91 -7.32 11.73 -5.56
CA LEU A 91 -5.89 11.64 -5.87
C LEU A 91 -5.64 11.94 -7.33
N GLU A 92 -4.49 12.55 -7.62
CA GLU A 92 -4.03 12.83 -8.98
C GLU A 92 -2.98 11.82 -9.38
N VAL A 93 -2.74 11.69 -10.69
CA VAL A 93 -1.64 10.87 -11.21
C VAL A 93 -0.33 11.33 -10.56
N GLY A 94 0.43 10.37 -10.04
CA GLY A 94 1.66 10.64 -9.32
C GLY A 94 1.50 10.75 -7.81
N ASP A 95 0.28 10.87 -7.30
CA ASP A 95 0.05 10.92 -5.86
C ASP A 95 0.28 9.56 -5.22
N ASP A 96 0.74 9.57 -3.99
CA ASP A 96 0.93 8.35 -3.20
C ASP A 96 -0.42 7.81 -2.75
N ILE A 97 -0.67 6.53 -3.04
CA ILE A 97 -1.86 5.81 -2.57
C ILE A 97 -1.59 5.22 -1.19
N MET A 98 -0.42 4.60 -1.03
CA MET A 98 -0.07 3.88 0.18
C MET A 98 1.42 3.75 0.37
N TYR A 99 1.81 3.59 1.64
CA TYR A 99 3.13 3.13 2.04
C TYR A 99 2.97 1.99 3.04
N LEU A 100 3.70 0.91 2.81
CA LEU A 100 3.80 -0.21 3.74
C LEU A 100 5.26 -0.45 4.08
N LEU A 101 5.55 -0.68 5.36
CA LEU A 101 6.86 -1.07 5.83
C LEU A 101 6.72 -2.35 6.62
N ILE A 102 7.43 -3.40 6.20
CA ILE A 102 7.43 -4.69 6.89
C ILE A 102 8.85 -5.06 7.26
N GLY A 103 9.04 -5.43 8.52
CA GLY A 103 10.30 -5.96 9.03
C GLY A 103 10.13 -7.42 9.46
N GLY A 104 11.05 -8.26 9.05
CA GLY A 104 11.02 -9.67 9.41
C GLY A 104 12.40 -10.30 9.38
N ASP A 105 12.45 -11.61 9.63
CA ASP A 105 13.70 -12.33 9.82
C ASP A 105 14.47 -12.59 8.51
N ILE A 106 13.79 -13.13 7.49
CA ILE A 106 14.42 -13.45 6.21
C ILE A 106 13.54 -13.00 5.04
N ARG A 107 14.17 -12.81 3.89
CA ARG A 107 13.49 -12.29 2.69
C ARG A 107 12.22 -13.05 2.29
N PRO A 108 12.22 -14.38 2.20
CA PRO A 108 11.00 -15.09 1.80
C PRO A 108 9.80 -14.79 2.70
N HIS A 109 10.01 -14.74 4.01
CA HIS A 109 8.94 -14.42 4.96
C HIS A 109 8.41 -13.01 4.76
N VAL A 110 9.31 -12.04 4.57
CA VAL A 110 8.94 -10.63 4.42
C VAL A 110 8.21 -10.38 3.09
N VAL A 111 8.69 -10.99 2.00
CA VAL A 111 8.05 -10.85 0.69
C VAL A 111 6.65 -11.48 0.71
N ASP A 112 6.51 -12.67 1.28
CA ASP A 112 5.21 -13.33 1.40
C ASP A 112 4.25 -12.51 2.24
N ALA A 113 4.72 -11.94 3.35
CA ALA A 113 3.90 -11.09 4.21
C ALA A 113 3.45 -9.82 3.49
N LEU A 114 4.31 -9.21 2.68
CA LEU A 114 3.95 -8.04 1.90
C LEU A 114 2.83 -8.38 0.92
N GLN A 115 2.97 -9.48 0.18
CA GLN A 115 1.94 -9.92 -0.76
C GLN A 115 0.62 -10.23 -0.06
N PHE A 116 0.69 -10.89 1.09
CA PHE A 116 -0.49 -11.18 1.89
C PHE A 116 -1.20 -9.91 2.35
N LEU A 117 -0.46 -8.97 2.93
CA LEU A 117 -1.04 -7.74 3.47
C LEU A 117 -1.63 -6.86 2.36
N ILE A 118 -0.90 -6.67 1.26
CA ILE A 118 -1.41 -5.88 0.13
C ILE A 118 -2.66 -6.53 -0.46
N GLY A 119 -2.65 -7.86 -0.60
CA GLY A 119 -3.81 -8.59 -1.10
C GLY A 119 -5.05 -8.37 -0.23
N LYS A 120 -4.89 -8.44 1.09
CA LYS A 120 -5.96 -8.18 2.05
C LYS A 120 -6.45 -6.74 1.97
N ILE A 121 -5.53 -5.79 1.95
CA ILE A 121 -5.88 -4.36 1.88
C ILE A 121 -6.69 -4.10 0.60
N LYS A 122 -6.21 -4.54 -0.55
CA LYS A 122 -6.85 -4.26 -1.82
C LYS A 122 -8.20 -4.96 -2.01
N SER A 123 -8.36 -6.18 -1.48
CA SER A 123 -9.59 -6.95 -1.66
C SER A 123 -10.65 -6.67 -0.60
N GLU A 124 -10.26 -6.26 0.60
CA GLU A 124 -11.19 -6.19 1.73
C GLU A 124 -11.27 -4.82 2.41
N CYS A 125 -10.24 -3.98 2.30
CA CYS A 125 -10.10 -2.79 3.12
C CYS A 125 -10.33 -1.47 2.38
N VAL A 126 -10.14 -1.45 1.06
CA VAL A 126 -10.13 -0.20 0.28
C VAL A 126 -11.08 -0.26 -0.90
N GLU A 127 -11.44 0.93 -1.38
CA GLU A 127 -12.13 1.11 -2.64
C GLU A 127 -11.32 2.07 -3.51
N GLU A 128 -10.97 1.62 -4.71
CA GLU A 128 -10.21 2.39 -5.70
C GLU A 128 -11.07 2.60 -6.93
N ILE A 129 -11.41 3.86 -7.22
CA ILE A 129 -12.20 4.22 -8.39
C ILE A 129 -11.35 5.06 -9.32
N GLU A 130 -10.89 4.46 -10.42
CA GLU A 130 -10.13 5.17 -11.45
C GLU A 130 -11.05 6.14 -12.20
N GLN A 131 -10.57 7.37 -12.38
CA GLN A 131 -11.26 8.39 -13.16
C GLN A 131 -10.51 8.55 -14.46
N LYS A 132 -11.19 8.28 -15.59
CA LYS A 132 -10.56 8.21 -16.90
C LYS A 132 -10.99 9.35 -17.80
N ASP A 133 -10.04 9.78 -18.64
CA ASP A 133 -10.33 10.56 -19.81
C ASP A 133 -10.42 9.61 -20.99
N ASN A 134 -11.55 9.63 -21.71
CA ASN A 134 -11.74 8.81 -22.88
C ASN A 134 -11.23 9.56 -24.12
N PRO A 135 -10.59 8.87 -25.10
CA PRO A 135 -10.23 9.50 -26.36
C PRO A 135 -11.48 9.89 -27.14
N GLU A 136 -11.42 11.00 -27.80
CA GLU A 136 -12.51 11.46 -28.70
C GLU A 136 -12.46 10.74 -30.04
#